data_39f408306cabc41b96b6d6c3ca92b284
#
_entry.id   39f408306cabc41b96b6d6c3ca92b284
#
_cell.length_a   1.000
_cell.length_b   1.000
_cell.length_c   1.000
_cell.angle_alpha   90.00
_cell.angle_beta   90.00
_cell.angle_gamma   90.00
#
_symmetry.space_group_name_H-M   'P 1'
#
loop_
_entity.id
_entity.type
_entity.pdbx_description
1 polymer ?
#
loop_
_entity_poly.entity_id
_entity_poly.type
_entity_poly.pdbx_seq_one_letter_code
_entity_poly.pdbx_strand_id
1 'polypeptide(L)'
;MRKNILLSIAVTGTLAISSCSGFLNVDNLGKSTIESFFSDIDGMKAAGVGLHKTILNFYDGSYLRFGDIGGDTQNALRVASDEALLRMYDFDYYAEDNGGFPYTIWKNGYAIATNANNILYYGQKLLDKYPEYESEIKTHFGYAYFARALAIFDLCN
;
A
#
# COMPACT_ATOMS: atom_id res chain seq x y z
N MET A 1 35.48 -13.60 -52.28
CA MET A 1 34.33 -12.68 -52.15
C MET A 1 33.30 -13.16 -51.12
N ARG A 2 32.85 -14.44 -51.12
CA ARG A 2 31.85 -14.92 -50.13
C ARG A 2 32.25 -14.81 -48.64
N LYS A 3 33.51 -15.04 -48.28
CA LYS A 3 34.00 -14.95 -46.91
C LYS A 3 33.95 -13.53 -46.33
N ASN A 4 34.23 -12.54 -47.14
CA ASN A 4 34.21 -11.13 -46.68
C ASN A 4 32.79 -10.58 -46.50
N ILE A 5 31.81 -11.12 -47.27
CA ILE A 5 30.41 -10.76 -47.12
C ILE A 5 29.84 -11.34 -45.83
N LEU A 6 30.18 -12.58 -45.49
CA LEU A 6 29.75 -13.19 -44.23
C LEU A 6 30.36 -12.51 -43.01
N LEU A 7 31.60 -12.08 -43.09
CA LEU A 7 32.26 -11.32 -42.01
C LEU A 7 31.62 -9.95 -41.80
N SER A 8 31.25 -9.25 -42.89
CA SER A 8 30.56 -7.94 -42.81
C SER A 8 29.17 -8.08 -42.18
N ILE A 9 28.43 -9.11 -42.51
CA ILE A 9 27.08 -9.37 -41.93
C ILE A 9 27.19 -9.69 -40.42
N ALA A 10 28.21 -10.46 -40.00
CA ALA A 10 28.44 -10.81 -38.60
C ALA A 10 28.80 -9.58 -37.77
N VAL A 11 29.63 -8.67 -38.26
CA VAL A 11 30.05 -7.42 -37.59
C VAL A 11 28.89 -6.43 -37.48
N THR A 12 28.04 -6.33 -38.51
CA THR A 12 26.88 -5.41 -38.49
C THR A 12 25.80 -5.94 -37.56
N GLY A 13 25.61 -7.27 -37.44
CA GLY A 13 24.65 -7.89 -36.53
C GLY A 13 24.98 -7.71 -35.06
N THR A 14 26.26 -7.71 -34.67
CA THR A 14 26.69 -7.51 -33.27
C THR A 14 26.57 -6.06 -32.79
N LEU A 15 26.66 -5.08 -33.67
CA LEU A 15 26.47 -3.65 -33.33
C LEU A 15 25.02 -3.26 -33.08
N ALA A 16 24.04 -4.03 -33.57
CA ALA A 16 22.62 -3.75 -33.39
C ALA A 16 22.10 -4.18 -32.00
N ILE A 17 22.81 -5.03 -31.27
CA ILE A 17 22.33 -5.60 -29.98
C ILE A 17 22.68 -4.68 -28.80
N SER A 18 23.63 -3.77 -28.92
CA SER A 18 24.09 -2.89 -27.84
C SER A 18 23.28 -1.59 -27.67
N SER A 19 22.29 -1.33 -28.54
CA SER A 19 21.57 -0.04 -28.60
C SER A 19 20.35 0.07 -27.67
N CYS A 20 19.95 -1.03 -26.99
CA CYS A 20 18.65 -1.04 -26.27
C CYS A 20 18.73 -0.82 -24.76
N SER A 21 19.92 -0.68 -24.15
CA SER A 21 20.01 -0.56 -22.67
C SER A 21 19.48 0.79 -22.14
N GLY A 22 19.55 1.86 -22.92
CA GLY A 22 19.03 3.18 -22.53
C GLY A 22 17.53 3.38 -22.80
N PHE A 23 16.96 2.62 -23.75
CA PHE A 23 15.54 2.76 -24.10
C PHE A 23 14.61 2.13 -23.06
N LEU A 24 15.09 1.14 -22.29
CA LEU A 24 14.32 0.49 -21.22
C LEU A 24 14.43 1.20 -19.86
N ASN A 25 15.34 2.16 -19.73
CA ASN A 25 15.47 3.02 -18.56
C ASN A 25 14.54 4.23 -18.69
N VAL A 26 13.24 3.98 -18.72
CA VAL A 26 12.25 5.06 -18.63
C VAL A 26 12.16 5.47 -17.17
N ASP A 27 12.77 6.60 -16.82
CA ASP A 27 12.44 7.28 -15.57
C ASP A 27 10.92 7.49 -15.55
N ASN A 28 10.27 6.99 -14.50
CA ASN A 28 8.82 7.17 -14.30
C ASN A 28 8.53 8.67 -14.09
N LEU A 29 8.51 9.43 -15.17
CA LEU A 29 8.12 10.84 -15.19
C LEU A 29 6.67 10.92 -14.71
N GLY A 30 6.48 11.28 -13.44
CA GLY A 30 5.16 11.52 -12.84
C GLY A 30 4.74 10.56 -11.72
N LYS A 31 5.51 9.53 -11.39
CA LYS A 31 5.28 8.74 -10.17
C LYS A 31 6.49 8.88 -9.25
N SER A 32 6.26 9.48 -8.09
CA SER A 32 7.25 9.47 -7.01
C SER A 32 7.52 8.01 -6.62
N THR A 33 8.78 7.59 -6.58
CA THR A 33 9.15 6.33 -5.96
C THR A 33 8.99 6.43 -4.44
N ILE A 34 8.88 5.31 -3.74
CA ILE A 34 8.80 5.33 -2.26
C ILE A 34 10.06 5.99 -1.68
N GLU A 35 11.23 5.72 -2.26
CA GLU A 35 12.49 6.34 -1.86
C GLU A 35 12.48 7.86 -2.04
N SER A 36 11.97 8.36 -3.16
CA SER A 36 11.89 9.81 -3.40
C SER A 36 10.83 10.48 -2.52
N PHE A 37 9.75 9.77 -2.19
CA PHE A 37 8.73 10.25 -1.27
C PHE A 37 9.27 10.42 0.16
N PHE A 38 10.10 9.50 0.64
CA PHE A 38 10.74 9.57 1.95
C PHE A 38 12.14 10.19 1.91
N SER A 39 12.42 11.08 0.96
CA SER A 39 13.76 11.71 0.83
C SER A 39 14.05 12.79 1.88
N ASP A 40 13.01 13.32 2.51
CA ASP A 40 13.04 14.43 3.47
C ASP A 40 11.96 14.29 4.56
N ILE A 41 11.99 15.25 5.50
CA ILE A 41 11.06 15.26 6.64
C ILE A 41 9.61 15.53 6.21
N ASP A 42 9.39 16.27 5.14
CA ASP A 42 8.04 16.59 4.68
C ASP A 42 7.35 15.35 4.10
N GLY A 43 8.09 14.48 3.41
CA GLY A 43 7.61 13.16 3.01
C GLY A 43 7.22 12.30 4.22
N MET A 44 8.01 12.35 5.29
CA MET A 44 7.70 11.65 6.55
C MET A 44 6.39 12.17 7.19
N LYS A 45 6.20 13.49 7.24
CA LYS A 45 4.95 14.12 7.72
C LYS A 45 3.76 13.70 6.88
N ALA A 46 3.90 13.75 5.57
CA ALA A 46 2.86 13.32 4.63
C ALA A 46 2.51 11.84 4.82
N ALA A 47 3.50 10.96 5.06
CA ALA A 47 3.27 9.56 5.38
C ALA A 47 2.48 9.39 6.68
N GLY A 48 2.76 10.17 7.72
CA GLY A 48 2.00 10.20 8.97
C GLY A 48 0.53 10.54 8.75
N VAL A 49 0.25 11.58 7.97
CA VAL A 49 -1.12 11.95 7.57
C VAL A 49 -1.79 10.83 6.77
N GLY A 50 -1.07 10.23 5.83
CA GLY A 50 -1.54 9.10 5.04
C GLY A 50 -1.89 7.88 5.90
N LEU A 51 -1.10 7.60 6.94
CA LEU A 51 -1.38 6.54 7.90
C LEU A 51 -2.70 6.80 8.66
N HIS A 52 -2.91 8.01 9.17
CA HIS A 52 -4.16 8.38 9.81
C HIS A 52 -5.36 8.24 8.88
N LYS A 53 -5.22 8.64 7.62
CA LYS A 53 -6.29 8.44 6.61
C LYS A 53 -6.59 6.96 6.37
N THR A 54 -5.57 6.12 6.38
CA THR A 54 -5.74 4.66 6.20
C THR A 54 -6.47 4.05 7.40
N ILE A 55 -6.15 4.48 8.63
CA ILE A 55 -6.87 4.08 9.85
C ILE A 55 -8.33 4.52 9.77
N LEU A 56 -8.59 5.77 9.40
CA LEU A 56 -9.96 6.27 9.23
C LEU A 56 -10.75 5.41 8.23
N ASN A 57 -10.18 5.11 7.08
CA ASN A 57 -10.84 4.28 6.06
C ASN A 57 -11.14 2.85 6.56
N PHE A 58 -10.30 2.30 7.44
CA PHE A 58 -10.53 0.99 8.04
C PHE A 58 -11.76 1.01 8.96
N TYR A 59 -11.84 1.98 9.86
CA TYR A 59 -12.92 2.04 10.86
C TYR A 59 -14.22 2.61 10.29
N ASP A 60 -14.17 3.72 9.54
CA ASP A 60 -15.35 4.48 9.08
C ASP A 60 -16.26 3.67 8.13
N GLY A 61 -15.71 2.78 7.34
CA GLY A 61 -16.46 2.10 6.29
C GLY A 61 -16.92 0.70 6.67
N SER A 62 -15.97 -0.18 6.87
CA SER A 62 -16.23 -1.63 6.84
C SER A 62 -16.18 -2.26 8.22
N TYR A 63 -15.20 -1.91 9.05
CA TYR A 63 -14.97 -2.59 10.32
C TYR A 63 -16.10 -2.36 11.32
N LEU A 64 -16.48 -1.11 11.57
CA LEU A 64 -17.58 -0.79 12.49
C LEU A 64 -18.92 -1.35 11.99
N ARG A 65 -19.20 -1.22 10.68
CA ARG A 65 -20.41 -1.79 10.10
C ARG A 65 -20.45 -3.31 10.23
N PHE A 66 -19.32 -3.98 10.07
CA PHE A 66 -19.24 -5.42 10.23
C PHE A 66 -19.63 -5.85 11.65
N GLY A 67 -19.10 -5.17 12.66
CA GLY A 67 -19.46 -5.44 14.06
C GLY A 67 -20.91 -5.12 14.37
N ASP A 68 -21.41 -3.98 13.89
CA ASP A 68 -22.76 -3.50 14.19
C ASP A 68 -23.86 -4.33 13.50
N ILE A 69 -23.64 -4.73 12.25
CA ILE A 69 -24.61 -5.51 11.47
C ILE A 69 -24.58 -6.97 11.86
N GLY A 70 -23.40 -7.53 12.16
CA GLY A 70 -23.24 -8.88 12.68
C GLY A 70 -23.71 -9.04 14.12
N GLY A 71 -23.91 -7.92 14.84
CA GLY A 71 -24.51 -7.87 16.17
C GLY A 71 -26.01 -7.50 16.13
N ASP A 72 -26.60 -7.35 17.30
CA ASP A 72 -28.02 -6.96 17.45
C ASP A 72 -28.24 -5.44 17.40
N THR A 73 -27.19 -4.63 17.08
CA THR A 73 -27.24 -3.18 17.17
C THR A 73 -27.81 -2.50 15.93
N GLN A 74 -27.71 -3.14 14.76
CA GLN A 74 -28.25 -2.63 13.51
C GLN A 74 -29.08 -3.66 12.78
N ASN A 75 -30.11 -3.20 12.07
CA ASN A 75 -30.97 -4.03 11.23
C ASN A 75 -30.85 -3.59 9.78
N ALA A 76 -30.48 -4.49 8.88
CA ALA A 76 -30.49 -4.25 7.46
C ALA A 76 -31.93 -4.32 6.93
N LEU A 77 -32.44 -3.21 6.39
CA LEU A 77 -33.74 -3.23 5.72
C LEU A 77 -33.61 -4.05 4.43
N ARG A 78 -34.43 -5.10 4.30
CA ARG A 78 -34.46 -6.00 3.12
C ARG A 78 -34.81 -5.32 1.80
N VAL A 79 -35.18 -4.04 1.84
CA VAL A 79 -35.41 -3.19 0.69
C VAL A 79 -34.17 -2.38 0.30
N ALA A 80 -33.06 -2.55 1.03
CA ALA A 80 -31.80 -1.89 0.66
C ALA A 80 -31.26 -2.47 -0.65
N SER A 81 -30.81 -1.59 -1.53
CA SER A 81 -30.19 -1.97 -2.80
C SER A 81 -28.72 -2.43 -2.64
N ASP A 82 -28.20 -2.44 -1.43
CA ASP A 82 -26.83 -2.87 -1.11
C ASP A 82 -26.84 -4.37 -0.80
N GLU A 83 -26.58 -5.17 -1.83
CA GLU A 83 -26.52 -6.62 -1.73
C GLU A 83 -25.44 -7.10 -0.76
N ALA A 84 -24.29 -6.42 -0.69
CA ALA A 84 -23.21 -6.76 0.22
C ALA A 84 -23.63 -6.59 1.68
N LEU A 85 -24.43 -5.55 1.98
CA LEU A 85 -24.99 -5.30 3.30
C LEU A 85 -26.01 -6.38 3.69
N LEU A 86 -26.87 -6.78 2.77
CA LEU A 86 -27.88 -7.83 3.02
C LEU A 86 -27.23 -9.17 3.25
N ARG A 87 -26.25 -9.55 2.43
CA ARG A 87 -25.48 -10.80 2.59
C ARG A 87 -24.74 -10.84 3.92
N MET A 88 -24.22 -9.71 4.38
CA MET A 88 -23.57 -9.60 5.66
C MET A 88 -24.58 -9.78 6.82
N TYR A 89 -25.74 -9.16 6.74
CA TYR A 89 -26.80 -9.31 7.72
C TYR A 89 -27.32 -10.76 7.83
N ASP A 90 -27.41 -11.43 6.66
CA ASP A 90 -27.82 -12.85 6.59
C ASP A 90 -26.66 -13.83 6.88
N PHE A 91 -25.44 -13.34 7.20
CA PHE A 91 -24.21 -14.12 7.37
C PHE A 91 -23.82 -14.94 6.13
N ASP A 92 -24.26 -14.50 4.94
CA ASP A 92 -23.99 -15.12 3.65
C ASP A 92 -22.84 -14.44 2.93
N TYR A 93 -21.61 -14.64 3.44
CA TYR A 93 -20.39 -14.11 2.85
C TYR A 93 -19.32 -15.20 2.72
N TYR A 94 -18.52 -15.12 1.65
CA TYR A 94 -17.48 -16.10 1.36
C TYR A 94 -16.09 -15.45 1.38
N ALA A 95 -15.06 -16.26 1.63
CA ALA A 95 -13.68 -15.82 1.60
C ALA A 95 -13.24 -15.28 0.23
N GLU A 96 -13.89 -15.72 -0.85
CA GLU A 96 -13.59 -15.35 -2.25
C GLU A 96 -14.33 -14.09 -2.70
N ASP A 97 -15.14 -13.48 -1.85
CA ASP A 97 -15.92 -12.29 -2.17
C ASP A 97 -15.03 -11.03 -2.20
N ASN A 98 -14.40 -10.81 -3.36
CA ASN A 98 -13.45 -9.70 -3.59
C ASN A 98 -14.07 -8.29 -3.50
N GLY A 99 -15.35 -8.14 -3.24
CA GLY A 99 -16.04 -6.87 -3.03
C GLY A 99 -16.71 -6.75 -1.68
N GLY A 100 -16.74 -7.83 -0.89
CA GLY A 100 -17.44 -7.89 0.39
C GLY A 100 -16.71 -7.19 1.53
N PHE A 101 -17.41 -7.07 2.66
CA PHE A 101 -16.87 -6.48 3.88
C PHE A 101 -15.63 -7.20 4.41
N PRO A 102 -15.58 -8.55 4.50
CA PRO A 102 -14.39 -9.25 4.97
C PRO A 102 -13.15 -8.92 4.15
N TYR A 103 -13.26 -8.94 2.82
CA TYR A 103 -12.15 -8.59 1.93
C TYR A 103 -11.68 -7.15 2.16
N THR A 104 -12.62 -6.21 2.31
CA THR A 104 -12.30 -4.79 2.51
C THR A 104 -11.63 -4.56 3.86
N ILE A 105 -12.08 -5.24 4.92
CA ILE A 105 -11.47 -5.20 6.25
C ILE A 105 -10.01 -5.70 6.18
N TRP A 106 -9.79 -6.89 5.61
CA TRP A 106 -8.45 -7.45 5.45
C TRP A 106 -7.53 -6.53 4.65
N LYS A 107 -7.99 -6.08 3.49
CA LYS A 107 -7.23 -5.17 2.61
C LYS A 107 -6.83 -3.88 3.33
N ASN A 108 -7.76 -3.25 4.03
CA ASN A 108 -7.50 -1.98 4.71
C ASN A 108 -6.63 -2.18 5.97
N GLY A 109 -6.82 -3.25 6.72
CA GLY A 109 -5.98 -3.58 7.87
C GLY A 109 -4.52 -3.83 7.47
N TYR A 110 -4.29 -4.60 6.40
CA TYR A 110 -2.95 -4.79 5.87
C TYR A 110 -2.36 -3.52 5.22
N ALA A 111 -3.20 -2.63 4.69
CA ALA A 111 -2.73 -1.32 4.22
C ALA A 111 -2.19 -0.47 5.37
N ILE A 112 -2.84 -0.48 6.56
CA ILE A 112 -2.32 0.17 7.76
C ILE A 112 -0.96 -0.42 8.14
N ALA A 113 -0.84 -1.74 8.22
CA ALA A 113 0.40 -2.42 8.57
C ALA A 113 1.54 -2.08 7.59
N THR A 114 1.24 -2.05 6.28
CA THR A 114 2.20 -1.70 5.23
C THR A 114 2.67 -0.25 5.35
N ASN A 115 1.75 0.69 5.52
CA ASN A 115 2.09 2.11 5.68
C ASN A 115 2.92 2.35 6.94
N ALA A 116 2.56 1.69 8.06
CA ALA A 116 3.33 1.74 9.29
C ALA A 116 4.75 1.19 9.11
N ASN A 117 4.90 0.05 8.42
CA ASN A 117 6.22 -0.53 8.12
C ASN A 117 7.08 0.40 7.25
N ASN A 118 6.48 1.07 6.25
CA ASN A 118 7.20 2.04 5.43
C ASN A 118 7.70 3.22 6.26
N ILE A 119 6.87 3.77 7.16
CA ILE A 119 7.26 4.84 8.08
C ILE A 119 8.44 4.40 8.95
N LEU A 120 8.40 3.21 9.52
CA LEU A 120 9.48 2.70 10.38
C LEU A 120 10.77 2.47 9.58
N TYR A 121 10.69 1.87 8.40
CA TYR A 121 11.86 1.53 7.59
C TYR A 121 12.54 2.78 7.00
N TYR A 122 11.78 3.65 6.34
CA TYR A 122 12.34 4.84 5.72
C TYR A 122 12.63 5.94 6.75
N GLY A 123 11.86 6.00 7.82
CA GLY A 123 12.11 6.91 8.93
C GLY A 123 13.45 6.62 9.62
N GLN A 124 13.88 5.36 9.73
CA GLN A 124 15.22 5.05 10.25
C GLN A 124 16.31 5.62 9.33
N LYS A 125 16.15 5.48 8.01
CA LYS A 125 17.11 6.08 7.05
C LYS A 125 17.14 7.60 7.11
N LEU A 126 15.98 8.23 7.34
CA LEU A 126 15.89 9.68 7.55
C LEU A 126 16.57 10.11 8.84
N LEU A 127 16.39 9.37 9.92
CA LEU A 127 17.04 9.64 11.20
C LEU A 127 18.57 9.60 11.09
N ASP A 128 19.09 8.63 10.34
CA ASP A 128 20.53 8.51 10.08
C ASP A 128 21.07 9.70 9.26
N LYS A 129 20.24 10.25 8.38
CA LYS A 129 20.60 11.38 7.48
C LYS A 129 20.39 12.75 8.12
N TYR A 130 19.36 12.90 8.96
CA TYR A 130 18.91 14.16 9.53
C TYR A 130 18.66 14.01 11.05
N PRO A 131 19.70 13.83 11.88
CA PRO A 131 19.54 13.58 13.31
C PRO A 131 18.90 14.76 14.05
N GLU A 132 18.93 15.97 13.49
CA GLU A 132 18.26 17.14 14.06
C GLU A 132 16.74 17.01 14.15
N TYR A 133 16.13 16.12 13.35
CA TYR A 133 14.69 15.83 13.39
C TYR A 133 14.33 14.59 14.22
N GLU A 134 15.25 14.10 15.08
CA GLU A 134 15.07 12.87 15.86
C GLU A 134 13.74 12.82 16.61
N SER A 135 13.41 13.89 17.34
CA SER A 135 12.19 13.96 18.15
C SER A 135 10.92 13.81 17.30
N GLU A 136 10.90 14.44 16.14
CA GLU A 136 9.77 14.42 15.22
C GLU A 136 9.63 13.04 14.58
N ILE A 137 10.73 12.47 14.08
CA ILE A 137 10.75 11.14 13.47
C ILE A 137 10.32 10.08 14.48
N LYS A 138 10.81 10.13 15.72
CA LYS A 138 10.40 9.20 16.79
C LYS A 138 8.92 9.32 17.16
N THR A 139 8.33 10.50 17.04
CA THR A 139 6.88 10.67 17.20
C THR A 139 6.12 9.87 16.14
N HIS A 140 6.53 9.95 14.87
CA HIS A 140 5.94 9.14 13.79
C HIS A 140 6.17 7.65 14.00
N PHE A 141 7.30 7.22 14.57
CA PHE A 141 7.50 5.82 14.94
C PHE A 141 6.49 5.36 15.99
N GLY A 142 6.23 6.17 17.01
CA GLY A 142 5.20 5.86 18.01
C GLY A 142 3.83 5.62 17.38
N TYR A 143 3.40 6.51 16.49
CA TYR A 143 2.15 6.34 15.73
C TYR A 143 2.16 5.11 14.84
N ALA A 144 3.26 4.82 14.16
CA ALA A 144 3.37 3.66 13.29
C ALA A 144 3.32 2.34 14.08
N TYR A 145 4.00 2.24 15.21
CA TYR A 145 3.91 1.07 16.09
C TYR A 145 2.50 0.86 16.63
N PHE A 146 1.87 1.94 17.10
CA PHE A 146 0.49 1.88 17.60
C PHE A 146 -0.48 1.43 16.49
N ALA A 147 -0.43 2.06 15.32
CA ALA A 147 -1.32 1.75 14.19
C ALA A 147 -1.17 0.30 13.73
N ARG A 148 0.07 -0.19 13.64
CA ARG A 148 0.35 -1.58 13.27
C ARG A 148 -0.18 -2.57 14.30
N ALA A 149 0.04 -2.28 15.59
CA ALA A 149 -0.46 -3.15 16.67
C ALA A 149 -2.00 -3.19 16.68
N LEU A 150 -2.65 -2.03 16.54
CA LEU A 150 -4.11 -1.92 16.48
C LEU A 150 -4.68 -2.69 15.29
N ALA A 151 -4.15 -2.49 14.08
CA ALA A 151 -4.63 -3.18 12.89
C ALA A 151 -4.50 -4.70 12.99
N ILE A 152 -3.36 -5.19 13.49
CA ILE A 152 -3.17 -6.65 13.68
C ILE A 152 -4.08 -7.20 14.77
N PHE A 153 -4.27 -6.47 15.87
CA PHE A 153 -5.19 -6.86 16.93
C PHE A 153 -6.62 -7.03 16.39
N ASP A 154 -7.12 -6.04 15.63
CA ASP A 154 -8.48 -6.07 15.07
C ASP A 154 -8.65 -7.13 13.97
N LEU A 155 -7.59 -7.45 13.22
CA LEU A 155 -7.62 -8.53 12.22
C LEU A 155 -7.61 -9.93 12.84
N CYS A 156 -7.17 -10.07 14.10
CA CYS A 156 -7.12 -11.35 14.81
C CYS A 156 -8.38 -11.64 15.63
N ASN A 157 -9.22 -10.65 15.85
CA ASN A 157 -10.48 -10.78 16.58
C ASN A 157 -11.67 -10.94 15.64
#